data_8a029c51bc0fa0a16895691d1933e457
#
_entry.id   8a029c51bc0fa0a16895691d1933e457
#
_cell.length_a   1.000
_cell.length_b   1.000
_cell.length_c   1.000
_cell.angle_alpha   90.00
_cell.angle_beta   90.00
_cell.angle_gamma   90.00
#
_symmetry.space_group_name_H-M   'P 1'
#
loop_
_entity.id
_entity.type
_entity.pdbx_description
1 polymer ?
#
loop_
_entity_poly.entity_id
_entity_poly.type
_entity_poly.pdbx_seq_one_letter_code
_entity_poly.pdbx_strand_id
1 'polypeptide(L)'
;MEYKDYYQTLGVNEDASQDEIKKAYRKLARKHHPDVNPGDKAAEERFKGINEAYEVLSDPDKRQKYNQFGAQWEQYERAGGRPEDFDWAQWHAQPGGARTSTRTVTPEEFEQMFGGSAGGFSDFFETLFGSRGRPRAGGFADQEYYQPRPRRGRDSEHSVHITLEEAFYGTTRALQWEDGRQIDAKIPRGVRNGSRLRLSGQGQPGANGGSPGDLYLKIEVAPRPGFQREGDDLTVTVPVDLYTALLGGQVQVSTLDRAVKLTIPPGTANGKVFRLRGLGMPNLRNPDQRGDLYATVHVQLPQDLSQKEEELVQQLRDMRKSREAS
;
A
#
# COMPACT_ATOMS: atom_id res chain seq x y z
N MET A 1 6.67 -27.37 33.99
CA MET A 1 6.14 -26.86 32.69
C MET A 1 4.84 -27.59 32.41
N GLU A 2 3.79 -26.86 32.07
CA GLU A 2 2.43 -27.45 31.87
C GLU A 2 2.18 -27.64 30.37
N TYR A 3 1.72 -28.84 29.99
CA TYR A 3 1.32 -29.13 28.62
C TYR A 3 0.11 -28.28 28.24
N LYS A 4 0.16 -27.64 27.07
CA LYS A 4 -0.96 -26.85 26.56
C LYS A 4 -1.59 -27.54 25.38
N ASP A 5 -2.85 -27.90 25.52
CA ASP A 5 -3.65 -28.41 24.42
C ASP A 5 -4.12 -27.27 23.52
N TYR A 6 -3.48 -27.13 22.35
CA TYR A 6 -3.80 -26.07 21.38
C TYR A 6 -5.11 -26.34 20.62
N TYR A 7 -5.49 -27.61 20.44
CA TYR A 7 -6.76 -27.96 19.83
C TYR A 7 -7.93 -27.59 20.75
N GLN A 8 -7.81 -27.90 22.03
CA GLN A 8 -8.79 -27.50 23.05
C GLN A 8 -8.83 -25.98 23.19
N THR A 9 -7.70 -25.29 23.12
CA THR A 9 -7.61 -23.82 23.19
C THR A 9 -8.39 -23.15 22.05
N LEU A 10 -8.35 -23.70 20.84
CA LEU A 10 -9.13 -23.23 19.70
C LEU A 10 -10.54 -23.81 19.63
N GLY A 11 -10.86 -24.84 20.44
CA GLY A 11 -12.15 -25.53 20.43
C GLY A 11 -12.40 -26.29 19.13
N VAL A 12 -11.37 -26.94 18.58
CA VAL A 12 -11.42 -27.76 17.37
C VAL A 12 -10.91 -29.18 17.66
N ASN A 13 -11.26 -30.14 16.82
CA ASN A 13 -10.75 -31.51 16.94
C ASN A 13 -9.31 -31.60 16.39
N GLU A 14 -8.57 -32.67 16.80
CA GLU A 14 -7.20 -32.90 16.34
C GLU A 14 -7.11 -33.17 14.82
N ASP A 15 -8.18 -33.66 14.20
CA ASP A 15 -8.32 -33.92 12.77
C ASP A 15 -8.82 -32.68 11.97
N ALA A 16 -9.06 -31.55 12.64
CA ALA A 16 -9.57 -30.34 12.01
C ALA A 16 -8.71 -29.88 10.83
N SER A 17 -9.37 -29.47 9.75
CA SER A 17 -8.74 -28.88 8.57
C SER A 17 -8.14 -27.50 8.85
N GLN A 18 -7.23 -27.05 8.01
CA GLN A 18 -6.63 -25.71 8.13
C GLN A 18 -7.68 -24.60 8.07
N ASP A 19 -8.73 -24.78 7.29
CA ASP A 19 -9.82 -23.80 7.20
C ASP A 19 -10.67 -23.75 8.48
N GLU A 20 -10.90 -24.88 9.14
CA GLU A 20 -11.60 -24.95 10.42
C GLU A 20 -10.79 -24.28 11.53
N ILE A 21 -9.48 -24.56 11.61
CA ILE A 21 -8.56 -23.92 12.54
C ILE A 21 -8.59 -22.39 12.35
N LYS A 22 -8.49 -21.93 11.11
CA LYS A 22 -8.52 -20.50 10.76
C LYS A 22 -9.86 -19.84 11.11
N LYS A 23 -10.96 -20.54 10.91
CA LYS A 23 -12.31 -20.06 11.25
C LYS A 23 -12.50 -19.95 12.77
N ALA A 24 -12.05 -20.97 13.51
CA ALA A 24 -12.11 -20.97 14.98
C ALA A 24 -11.26 -19.84 15.56
N TYR A 25 -10.01 -19.70 15.10
CA TYR A 25 -9.13 -18.60 15.48
C TYR A 25 -9.80 -17.23 15.30
N ARG A 26 -10.30 -16.93 14.08
CA ARG A 26 -10.94 -15.63 13.79
C ARG A 26 -12.11 -15.32 14.72
N LYS A 27 -12.89 -16.33 15.07
CA LYS A 27 -14.04 -16.19 15.99
C LYS A 27 -13.58 -15.86 17.40
N LEU A 28 -12.59 -16.59 17.92
CA LEU A 28 -12.08 -16.42 19.28
C LEU A 28 -11.26 -15.16 19.43
N ALA A 29 -10.41 -14.83 18.44
CA ALA A 29 -9.59 -13.61 18.43
C ALA A 29 -10.47 -12.35 18.48
N ARG A 30 -11.57 -12.31 17.72
CA ARG A 30 -12.52 -11.18 17.80
C ARG A 30 -13.20 -11.08 19.16
N LYS A 31 -13.55 -12.22 19.76
CA LYS A 31 -14.24 -12.26 21.05
C LYS A 31 -13.35 -11.78 22.20
N HIS A 32 -12.06 -12.10 22.16
CA HIS A 32 -11.11 -11.82 23.25
C HIS A 32 -10.11 -10.72 22.88
N HIS A 33 -10.37 -9.92 21.82
CA HIS A 33 -9.51 -8.84 21.40
C HIS A 33 -9.38 -7.77 22.49
N PRO A 34 -8.17 -7.22 22.75
CA PRO A 34 -7.98 -6.19 23.76
C PRO A 34 -8.84 -4.94 23.56
N ASP A 35 -9.09 -4.53 22.30
CA ASP A 35 -9.94 -3.38 21.98
C ASP A 35 -11.40 -3.61 22.31
N VAL A 36 -11.86 -4.86 22.33
CA VAL A 36 -13.25 -5.23 22.68
C VAL A 36 -13.40 -5.49 24.17
N ASN A 37 -12.30 -5.86 24.85
CA ASN A 37 -12.26 -6.18 26.29
C ASN A 37 -11.15 -5.35 26.98
N PRO A 38 -11.23 -4.03 27.00
CA PRO A 38 -10.16 -3.19 27.57
C PRO A 38 -10.05 -3.41 29.07
N GLY A 39 -8.83 -3.75 29.54
CA GLY A 39 -8.52 -3.95 30.95
C GLY A 39 -8.90 -5.32 31.54
N ASP A 40 -9.46 -6.24 30.74
CA ASP A 40 -9.76 -7.61 31.17
C ASP A 40 -8.51 -8.50 30.99
N LYS A 41 -7.76 -8.72 32.09
CA LYS A 41 -6.56 -9.58 32.10
C LYS A 41 -6.88 -11.03 31.69
N ALA A 42 -8.05 -11.55 32.01
CA ALA A 42 -8.42 -12.91 31.66
C ALA A 42 -8.70 -13.03 30.15
N ALA A 43 -9.28 -12.01 29.54
CA ALA A 43 -9.44 -11.94 28.08
C ALA A 43 -8.08 -11.81 27.39
N GLU A 44 -7.15 -11.03 27.93
CA GLU A 44 -5.79 -10.86 27.41
C GLU A 44 -5.00 -12.18 27.44
N GLU A 45 -5.02 -12.91 28.55
CA GLU A 45 -4.37 -14.22 28.67
C GLU A 45 -4.95 -15.24 27.69
N ARG A 46 -6.29 -15.28 27.55
CA ARG A 46 -6.95 -16.13 26.56
C ARG A 46 -6.57 -15.75 25.15
N PHE A 47 -6.47 -14.47 24.84
CA PHE A 47 -6.06 -13.99 23.52
C PHE A 47 -4.62 -14.40 23.19
N LYS A 48 -3.69 -14.31 24.17
CA LYS A 48 -2.33 -14.83 24.02
C LYS A 48 -2.30 -16.33 23.73
N GLY A 49 -3.06 -17.12 24.47
CA GLY A 49 -3.15 -18.56 24.25
C GLY A 49 -3.75 -18.93 22.89
N ILE A 50 -4.78 -18.19 22.44
CA ILE A 50 -5.42 -18.38 21.12
C ILE A 50 -4.45 -18.08 19.99
N ASN A 51 -3.64 -17.02 20.11
CA ASN A 51 -2.62 -16.67 19.11
C ASN A 51 -1.51 -17.71 19.06
N GLU A 52 -1.03 -18.17 20.22
CA GLU A 52 -0.02 -19.23 20.34
C GLU A 52 -0.51 -20.53 19.70
N ALA A 53 -1.74 -20.95 20.00
CA ALA A 53 -2.34 -22.15 19.41
C ALA A 53 -2.47 -22.04 17.87
N TYR A 54 -2.88 -20.86 17.36
CA TYR A 54 -3.00 -20.65 15.93
C TYR A 54 -1.64 -20.65 15.23
N GLU A 55 -0.61 -20.02 15.81
CA GLU A 55 0.75 -20.02 15.27
C GLU A 55 1.31 -21.44 15.07
N VAL A 56 0.98 -22.36 15.98
CA VAL A 56 1.40 -23.76 15.87
C VAL A 56 0.54 -24.56 14.91
N LEU A 57 -0.78 -24.45 15.00
CA LEU A 57 -1.68 -25.32 14.24
C LEU A 57 -1.94 -24.85 12.80
N SER A 58 -1.67 -23.58 12.48
CA SER A 58 -1.79 -23.06 11.12
C SER A 58 -0.64 -23.44 10.20
N ASP A 59 0.50 -23.77 10.74
CA ASP A 59 1.68 -24.24 10.01
C ASP A 59 1.74 -25.76 10.02
N PRO A 60 1.74 -26.43 8.85
CA PRO A 60 1.73 -27.90 8.79
C PRO A 60 2.93 -28.56 9.49
N ASP A 61 4.12 -27.96 9.40
CA ASP A 61 5.34 -28.50 9.98
C ASP A 61 5.34 -28.36 11.50
N LYS A 62 4.90 -27.20 12.01
CA LYS A 62 4.74 -26.98 13.46
C LYS A 62 3.65 -27.87 14.03
N ARG A 63 2.52 -28.02 13.35
CA ARG A 63 1.43 -28.90 13.74
C ARG A 63 1.88 -30.34 13.81
N GLN A 64 2.66 -30.81 12.82
CA GLN A 64 3.20 -32.17 12.83
C GLN A 64 4.11 -32.41 14.03
N LYS A 65 5.01 -31.49 14.36
CA LYS A 65 5.88 -31.57 15.55
C LYS A 65 5.07 -31.56 16.85
N TYR A 66 4.08 -30.70 16.94
CA TYR A 66 3.19 -30.62 18.09
C TYR A 66 2.43 -31.93 18.31
N ASN A 67 1.89 -32.54 17.25
CA ASN A 67 1.20 -33.82 17.32
C ASN A 67 2.14 -34.97 17.72
N GLN A 68 3.37 -35.00 17.21
CA GLN A 68 4.39 -35.98 17.61
C GLN A 68 4.75 -35.86 19.09
N PHE A 69 4.88 -34.63 19.58
CA PHE A 69 5.12 -34.35 20.98
C PHE A 69 3.94 -34.78 21.85
N GLY A 70 2.71 -34.40 21.48
CA GLY A 70 1.49 -34.76 22.19
C GLY A 70 1.33 -36.27 22.38
N ALA A 71 1.58 -37.05 21.32
CA ALA A 71 1.54 -38.52 21.39
C ALA A 71 2.60 -39.14 22.36
N GLN A 72 3.80 -38.57 22.40
CA GLN A 72 4.85 -39.02 23.35
C GLN A 72 4.54 -38.58 24.78
N TRP A 73 4.01 -37.35 24.93
CA TRP A 73 3.58 -36.83 26.22
C TRP A 73 2.49 -37.68 26.85
N GLU A 74 1.45 -38.02 26.11
CA GLU A 74 0.40 -38.92 26.58
C GLU A 74 0.91 -40.29 26.98
N GLN A 75 1.86 -40.85 26.22
CA GLN A 75 2.46 -42.14 26.54
C GLN A 75 3.28 -42.09 27.85
N TYR A 76 4.00 -40.94 28.05
CA TYR A 76 4.79 -40.72 29.26
C TYR A 76 3.88 -40.55 30.48
N GLU A 77 2.79 -39.78 30.37
CA GLU A 77 1.83 -39.56 31.41
C GLU A 77 1.08 -40.85 31.80
N ARG A 78 0.68 -41.67 30.81
CA ARG A 78 0.10 -43.00 31.05
C ARG A 78 1.07 -43.99 31.74
N ALA A 79 2.35 -43.78 31.55
CA ALA A 79 3.40 -44.57 32.25
C ALA A 79 3.67 -44.07 33.68
N GLY A 80 2.94 -43.07 34.17
CA GLY A 80 3.07 -42.50 35.51
C GLY A 80 4.23 -41.51 35.66
N GLY A 81 4.78 -40.98 34.54
CA GLY A 81 5.80 -39.95 34.54
C GLY A 81 5.29 -38.62 35.07
N ARG A 82 6.11 -37.90 35.84
CA ARG A 82 5.78 -36.54 36.27
C ARG A 82 6.26 -35.53 35.25
N PRO A 83 5.51 -34.43 35.03
CA PRO A 83 5.88 -33.38 34.08
C PRO A 83 7.26 -32.78 34.29
N GLU A 84 7.74 -32.82 35.53
CA GLU A 84 9.04 -32.27 35.96
C GLU A 84 10.24 -33.15 35.55
N ASP A 85 10.00 -34.44 35.34
CA ASP A 85 11.02 -35.43 35.03
C ASP A 85 11.12 -35.77 33.54
N PHE A 86 10.35 -35.10 32.66
CA PHE A 86 10.39 -35.33 31.22
C PHE A 86 11.72 -34.85 30.61
N ASP A 87 12.48 -35.76 29.97
CA ASP A 87 13.78 -35.47 29.37
C ASP A 87 13.63 -34.71 28.02
N TRP A 88 13.54 -33.41 28.11
CA TRP A 88 13.49 -32.50 26.98
C TRP A 88 14.74 -32.58 26.09
N ALA A 89 15.89 -32.91 26.64
CA ALA A 89 17.15 -33.02 25.90
C ALA A 89 17.14 -34.22 24.97
N GLN A 90 16.60 -35.34 25.41
CA GLN A 90 16.47 -36.54 24.62
C GLN A 90 15.47 -36.38 23.47
N TRP A 91 14.38 -35.62 23.74
CA TRP A 91 13.39 -35.32 22.68
C TRP A 91 13.96 -34.47 21.56
N HIS A 92 14.81 -33.50 21.88
CA HIS A 92 15.48 -32.63 20.91
C HIS A 92 16.61 -33.38 20.12
N ALA A 93 17.10 -34.46 20.62
CA ALA A 93 18.21 -35.22 20.01
C ALA A 93 17.76 -36.26 18.94
N GLN A 94 16.46 -36.51 18.80
CA GLN A 94 15.98 -37.46 17.78
C GLN A 94 16.17 -36.90 16.35
N PRO A 95 16.73 -37.73 15.41
CA PRO A 95 16.94 -37.34 14.02
C PRO A 95 15.63 -37.39 13.24
N GLY A 96 14.87 -36.30 13.33
CA GLY A 96 13.61 -36.06 12.62
C GLY A 96 13.32 -34.57 12.52
N GLY A 97 14.15 -33.74 13.14
CA GLY A 97 14.08 -32.29 13.07
C GLY A 97 14.55 -31.76 11.72
N ALA A 98 13.76 -31.95 10.67
CA ALA A 98 14.01 -31.34 9.38
C ALA A 98 14.22 -29.82 9.56
N ARG A 99 15.34 -29.34 9.01
CA ARG A 99 15.63 -27.90 8.86
C ARG A 99 14.61 -27.28 7.90
N THR A 100 13.45 -26.96 8.39
CA THR A 100 12.46 -26.20 7.64
C THR A 100 12.61 -24.74 8.00
N SER A 101 13.02 -23.92 7.03
CA SER A 101 12.99 -22.45 7.11
C SER A 101 11.54 -21.98 7.01
N THR A 102 10.78 -22.16 8.04
CA THR A 102 9.45 -21.57 8.15
C THR A 102 9.61 -20.14 8.67
N ARG A 103 8.97 -19.19 8.03
CA ARG A 103 8.92 -17.79 8.42
C ARG A 103 8.27 -17.69 9.81
N THR A 104 9.09 -17.80 10.83
CA THR A 104 8.68 -17.57 12.21
C THR A 104 8.48 -16.07 12.35
N VAL A 105 7.29 -15.64 12.73
CA VAL A 105 7.06 -14.24 13.15
C VAL A 105 8.02 -14.00 14.31
N THR A 106 8.92 -13.02 14.14
CA THR A 106 9.87 -12.69 15.21
C THR A 106 9.12 -12.06 16.36
N PRO A 107 9.64 -12.15 17.61
CA PRO A 107 9.04 -11.45 18.75
C PRO A 107 8.80 -9.96 18.49
N GLU A 108 9.68 -9.33 17.71
CA GLU A 108 9.58 -7.91 17.32
C GLU A 108 8.46 -7.65 16.29
N GLU A 109 8.25 -8.57 15.33
CA GLU A 109 7.12 -8.49 14.39
C GLU A 109 5.78 -8.72 15.10
N PHE A 110 5.77 -9.59 16.11
CA PHE A 110 4.61 -9.83 16.96
C PHE A 110 4.32 -8.61 17.86
N GLU A 111 5.34 -7.98 18.45
CA GLU A 111 5.21 -6.72 19.23
C GLU A 111 4.67 -5.58 18.35
N GLN A 112 5.12 -5.43 17.11
CA GLN A 112 4.63 -4.41 16.18
C GLN A 112 3.18 -4.67 15.73
N MET A 113 2.78 -5.93 15.60
CA MET A 113 1.45 -6.30 15.13
C MET A 113 0.40 -6.27 16.25
N PHE A 114 0.81 -6.43 17.50
CA PHE A 114 -0.09 -6.58 18.66
C PHE A 114 0.14 -5.56 19.79
N GLY A 115 0.93 -4.50 19.54
CA GLY A 115 1.03 -3.33 20.44
C GLY A 115 1.63 -3.64 21.81
N GLY A 116 2.94 -3.66 21.90
CA GLY A 116 3.76 -3.22 23.03
C GLY A 116 3.35 -3.60 24.47
N SER A 117 2.73 -4.75 24.71
CA SER A 117 2.58 -5.27 26.08
C SER A 117 3.41 -6.55 26.22
N ALA A 118 4.50 -6.44 26.91
CA ALA A 118 5.50 -7.46 27.18
C ALA A 118 4.87 -8.74 27.76
N GLY A 119 4.68 -9.74 26.88
CA GLY A 119 4.27 -11.08 27.27
C GLY A 119 4.61 -12.02 26.13
N GLY A 120 5.86 -12.53 26.13
CA GLY A 120 6.32 -13.53 25.18
C GLY A 120 5.43 -14.76 25.15
N PHE A 121 5.62 -15.62 24.15
CA PHE A 121 5.04 -16.94 24.09
C PHE A 121 5.32 -17.71 25.39
N SER A 122 4.47 -18.69 25.71
CA SER A 122 4.65 -19.47 26.92
C SER A 122 5.98 -20.24 26.90
N ASP A 123 6.51 -20.57 28.08
CA ASP A 123 7.70 -21.44 28.24
C ASP A 123 7.55 -22.75 27.48
N PHE A 124 6.34 -23.26 27.33
CA PHE A 124 6.01 -24.45 26.55
C PHE A 124 6.32 -24.22 25.05
N PHE A 125 5.85 -23.12 24.49
CA PHE A 125 6.11 -22.75 23.11
C PHE A 125 7.62 -22.51 22.85
N GLU A 126 8.26 -21.77 23.76
CA GLU A 126 9.70 -21.48 23.64
C GLU A 126 10.56 -22.75 23.70
N THR A 127 10.16 -23.73 24.51
CA THR A 127 10.85 -25.00 24.60
C THR A 127 10.63 -25.85 23.35
N LEU A 128 9.43 -25.89 22.81
CA LEU A 128 9.09 -26.75 21.67
C LEU A 128 9.53 -26.16 20.31
N PHE A 129 9.46 -24.83 20.17
CA PHE A 129 9.69 -24.12 18.91
C PHE A 129 10.75 -23.02 19.01
N GLY A 130 11.17 -22.60 20.21
CA GLY A 130 12.17 -21.57 20.43
C GLY A 130 13.52 -21.98 19.86
N SER A 131 13.94 -21.30 18.79
CA SER A 131 15.24 -21.50 18.19
C SER A 131 16.33 -20.99 19.13
N ARG A 132 17.18 -21.88 19.58
CA ARG A 132 18.35 -21.61 20.41
C ARG A 132 19.18 -20.45 19.86
N GLY A 133 19.28 -19.39 20.64
CA GLY A 133 20.18 -18.28 20.38
C GLY A 133 20.65 -17.59 21.64
N ARG A 134 21.07 -18.33 22.68
CA ARG A 134 21.98 -17.77 23.71
C ARG A 134 23.00 -18.85 24.11
N PRO A 135 24.26 -18.73 23.69
CA PRO A 135 25.31 -19.56 24.24
C PRO A 135 25.63 -19.06 25.66
N ARG A 136 25.37 -19.90 26.63
CA ARG A 136 25.96 -19.78 27.96
C ARG A 136 27.46 -20.07 27.82
N ALA A 137 28.27 -19.14 28.29
CA ALA A 137 29.72 -19.19 28.25
C ALA A 137 30.27 -20.50 28.86
N GLY A 138 31.17 -21.15 28.14
CA GLY A 138 32.01 -22.21 28.69
C GLY A 138 32.57 -23.14 27.63
N GLY A 139 33.74 -22.81 27.06
CA GLY A 139 34.77 -23.76 26.70
C GLY A 139 34.73 -24.50 25.37
N PHE A 140 35.83 -24.31 24.67
CA PHE A 140 36.42 -25.04 23.56
C PHE A 140 36.01 -24.65 22.12
N ALA A 141 37.03 -24.12 21.47
CA ALA A 141 37.08 -23.71 20.09
C ALA A 141 36.84 -24.92 19.14
N ASP A 142 35.75 -24.86 18.40
CA ASP A 142 35.71 -25.45 17.08
C ASP A 142 35.39 -24.37 16.08
N GLN A 143 36.35 -24.10 15.21
CA GLN A 143 36.34 -23.03 14.21
C GLN A 143 35.45 -23.49 13.05
N GLU A 144 34.13 -23.63 13.32
CA GLU A 144 33.15 -23.79 12.24
C GLU A 144 33.00 -22.45 11.53
N TYR A 145 33.39 -22.43 10.28
CA TYR A 145 33.17 -21.37 9.33
C TYR A 145 31.69 -20.91 9.41
N TYR A 146 31.47 -19.81 10.13
CA TYR A 146 30.19 -19.10 10.17
C TYR A 146 29.93 -18.56 8.76
N GLN A 147 29.24 -19.30 7.90
CA GLN A 147 28.72 -18.74 6.66
C GLN A 147 27.56 -17.83 7.02
N PRO A 148 27.73 -16.52 6.88
CA PRO A 148 26.67 -15.57 7.19
C PRO A 148 25.48 -15.84 6.27
N ARG A 149 24.30 -16.05 6.87
CA ARG A 149 23.07 -16.37 6.13
C ARG A 149 22.72 -15.25 5.16
N PRO A 150 22.28 -15.58 3.93
CA PRO A 150 21.77 -14.59 2.97
C PRO A 150 20.66 -13.76 3.60
N ARG A 151 20.81 -12.45 3.56
CA ARG A 151 19.77 -11.49 4.03
C ARG A 151 19.29 -10.68 2.85
N ARG A 152 17.96 -10.60 2.68
CA ARG A 152 17.36 -9.72 1.68
C ARG A 152 17.73 -8.27 1.95
N GLY A 153 18.03 -7.52 0.89
CA GLY A 153 18.27 -6.08 0.95
C GLY A 153 17.01 -5.31 1.38
N ARG A 154 17.24 -4.12 1.90
CA ARG A 154 16.13 -3.23 2.29
C ARG A 154 15.47 -2.63 1.06
N ASP A 155 14.17 -2.39 1.17
CA ASP A 155 13.44 -1.62 0.19
C ASP A 155 13.89 -0.15 0.27
N SER A 156 13.84 0.55 -0.86
CA SER A 156 14.14 1.99 -0.96
C SER A 156 12.98 2.73 -1.60
N GLU A 157 12.85 4.02 -1.27
CA GLU A 157 11.84 4.90 -1.84
C GLU A 157 12.52 6.13 -2.45
N HIS A 158 12.08 6.55 -3.65
CA HIS A 158 12.61 7.68 -4.36
C HIS A 158 11.48 8.48 -5.02
N SER A 159 11.51 9.83 -4.91
CA SER A 159 10.54 10.69 -5.59
C SER A 159 10.99 10.97 -7.02
N VAL A 160 10.06 10.88 -7.96
CA VAL A 160 10.28 11.18 -9.36
C VAL A 160 9.33 12.28 -9.81
N HIS A 161 9.89 13.42 -10.22
CA HIS A 161 9.11 14.55 -10.76
C HIS A 161 8.89 14.36 -12.26
N ILE A 162 7.64 14.46 -12.67
CA ILE A 162 7.23 14.39 -14.08
C ILE A 162 6.29 15.55 -14.41
N THR A 163 6.19 15.90 -15.68
CA THR A 163 5.22 16.89 -16.15
C THR A 163 3.85 16.29 -16.35
N LEU A 164 2.83 17.14 -16.52
CA LEU A 164 1.46 16.70 -16.81
C LEU A 164 1.39 15.97 -18.16
N GLU A 165 2.20 16.39 -19.15
CA GLU A 165 2.32 15.74 -20.46
C GLU A 165 2.94 14.35 -20.33
N GLU A 166 3.99 14.20 -19.52
CA GLU A 166 4.59 12.90 -19.28
C GLU A 166 3.62 11.95 -18.57
N ALA A 167 2.81 12.47 -17.65
CA ALA A 167 1.73 11.69 -17.05
C ALA A 167 0.63 11.32 -18.06
N PHE A 168 0.43 12.15 -19.09
CA PHE A 168 -0.56 11.92 -20.15
C PHE A 168 -0.10 10.85 -21.16
N TYR A 169 1.12 10.98 -21.67
CA TYR A 169 1.66 10.07 -22.68
C TYR A 169 2.29 8.81 -22.10
N GLY A 170 2.68 8.84 -20.83
CA GLY A 170 3.63 7.93 -20.24
C GLY A 170 5.06 8.32 -20.63
N THR A 171 6.02 7.91 -19.81
CA THR A 171 7.43 8.20 -20.06
C THR A 171 8.32 7.10 -19.49
N THR A 172 9.57 7.07 -19.92
CA THR A 172 10.62 6.24 -19.30
C THR A 172 11.66 7.18 -18.72
N ARG A 173 11.96 7.02 -17.43
CA ARG A 173 12.98 7.81 -16.73
C ARG A 173 14.17 6.93 -16.40
N ALA A 174 15.34 7.32 -16.87
CA ALA A 174 16.60 6.75 -16.45
C ALA A 174 16.97 7.32 -15.08
N LEU A 175 17.01 6.45 -14.07
CA LEU A 175 17.42 6.78 -12.71
C LEU A 175 18.86 6.30 -12.52
N GLN A 176 19.75 7.20 -12.10
CA GLN A 176 21.14 6.88 -11.83
C GLN A 176 21.37 6.88 -10.32
N TRP A 177 21.97 5.81 -9.80
CA TRP A 177 22.32 5.66 -8.41
C TRP A 177 23.75 6.11 -8.15
N GLU A 178 24.06 6.40 -6.89
CA GLU A 178 25.41 6.76 -6.45
C GLU A 178 26.45 5.65 -6.72
N ASP A 179 26.00 4.40 -6.79
CA ASP A 179 26.84 3.23 -7.13
C ASP A 179 27.03 3.03 -8.65
N GLY A 180 26.55 3.97 -9.48
CA GLY A 180 26.68 3.95 -10.94
C GLY A 180 25.64 3.08 -11.66
N ARG A 181 24.75 2.39 -10.96
CA ARG A 181 23.65 1.63 -11.58
C ARG A 181 22.67 2.59 -12.24
N GLN A 182 22.24 2.22 -13.45
CA GLN A 182 21.20 2.91 -14.19
C GLN A 182 19.95 2.00 -14.29
N ILE A 183 18.79 2.55 -13.96
CA ILE A 183 17.52 1.83 -13.98
C ILE A 183 16.54 2.62 -14.83
N ASP A 184 16.00 2.00 -15.87
CA ASP A 184 14.96 2.58 -16.69
C ASP A 184 13.58 2.31 -16.07
N ALA A 185 13.00 3.35 -15.47
CA ALA A 185 11.68 3.29 -14.86
C ALA A 185 10.61 3.67 -15.87
N LYS A 186 9.80 2.71 -16.30
CA LYS A 186 8.67 2.96 -17.19
C LYS A 186 7.47 3.46 -16.36
N ILE A 187 7.11 4.73 -16.57
CA ILE A 187 5.98 5.39 -15.92
C ILE A 187 4.76 5.30 -16.84
N PRO A 188 3.68 4.64 -16.40
CA PRO A 188 2.51 4.40 -17.24
C PRO A 188 1.70 5.68 -17.48
N ARG A 189 0.93 5.70 -18.57
CA ARG A 189 -0.06 6.73 -18.88
C ARG A 189 -1.13 6.82 -17.79
N GLY A 190 -1.57 8.03 -17.48
CA GLY A 190 -2.63 8.24 -16.50
C GLY A 190 -2.18 8.24 -15.06
N VAL A 191 -0.90 8.05 -14.78
CA VAL A 191 -0.35 8.09 -13.42
C VAL A 191 -0.78 9.38 -12.71
N ARG A 192 -1.07 9.28 -11.40
CA ARG A 192 -1.53 10.40 -10.58
C ARG A 192 -0.41 10.90 -9.67
N ASN A 193 -0.55 12.13 -9.23
CA ASN A 193 0.32 12.65 -8.18
C ASN A 193 0.23 11.76 -6.92
N GLY A 194 1.38 11.41 -6.32
CA GLY A 194 1.46 10.51 -5.19
C GLY A 194 1.37 9.00 -5.53
N SER A 195 1.23 8.62 -6.82
CA SER A 195 1.24 7.21 -7.22
C SER A 195 2.57 6.55 -6.87
N ARG A 196 2.51 5.32 -6.33
CA ARG A 196 3.71 4.50 -6.03
C ARG A 196 3.88 3.42 -7.10
N LEU A 197 5.04 3.42 -7.74
CA LEU A 197 5.44 2.41 -8.72
C LEU A 197 6.50 1.52 -8.09
N ARG A 198 6.25 0.20 -8.03
CA ARG A 198 7.20 -0.78 -7.49
C ARG A 198 8.07 -1.33 -8.62
N LEU A 199 9.36 -1.23 -8.46
CA LEU A 199 10.37 -1.89 -9.29
C LEU A 199 11.00 -3.03 -8.47
N SER A 200 10.59 -4.25 -8.76
CA SER A 200 11.01 -5.43 -8.00
C SER A 200 12.50 -5.69 -8.13
N GLY A 201 13.17 -5.96 -7.01
CA GLY A 201 14.59 -6.27 -6.97
C GLY A 201 15.53 -5.11 -7.29
N GLN A 202 15.04 -3.86 -7.31
CA GLN A 202 15.84 -2.67 -7.62
C GLN A 202 16.16 -1.81 -6.37
N GLY A 203 15.88 -2.33 -5.18
CA GLY A 203 16.23 -1.70 -3.90
C GLY A 203 17.69 -1.91 -3.51
N GLN A 204 17.98 -1.83 -2.22
CA GLN A 204 19.33 -2.05 -1.71
C GLN A 204 19.78 -3.49 -1.91
N PRO A 205 21.08 -3.72 -2.17
CA PRO A 205 21.63 -5.07 -2.32
C PRO A 205 21.46 -5.88 -1.04
N GLY A 206 21.19 -7.17 -1.19
CA GLY A 206 21.16 -8.10 -0.08
C GLY A 206 22.57 -8.41 0.45
N ALA A 207 22.66 -8.77 1.72
CA ALA A 207 23.92 -9.21 2.33
C ALA A 207 24.11 -10.72 2.15
N ASN A 208 25.38 -11.15 2.02
CA ASN A 208 25.78 -12.57 1.96
C ASN A 208 25.08 -13.38 0.86
N GLY A 209 24.91 -12.80 -0.33
CA GLY A 209 24.22 -13.46 -1.45
C GLY A 209 22.68 -13.42 -1.36
N GLY A 210 22.12 -12.64 -0.45
CA GLY A 210 20.67 -12.42 -0.36
C GLY A 210 20.13 -11.62 -1.55
N SER A 211 18.85 -11.78 -1.89
CA SER A 211 18.20 -11.02 -2.94
C SER A 211 18.12 -9.54 -2.59
N PRO A 212 18.19 -8.62 -3.57
CA PRO A 212 17.98 -7.19 -3.33
C PRO A 212 16.54 -6.91 -2.87
N GLY A 213 16.36 -5.76 -2.21
CA GLY A 213 15.04 -5.21 -1.89
C GLY A 213 14.32 -4.68 -3.10
N ASP A 214 13.18 -4.06 -2.90
CA ASP A 214 12.42 -3.40 -3.97
C ASP A 214 12.62 -1.88 -3.93
N LEU A 215 12.49 -1.24 -5.09
CA LEU A 215 12.48 0.21 -5.21
C LEU A 215 11.04 0.69 -5.41
N TYR A 216 10.60 1.62 -4.59
CA TYR A 216 9.33 2.30 -4.72
C TYR A 216 9.54 3.71 -5.25
N LEU A 217 8.99 4.01 -6.41
CA LEU A 217 9.01 5.35 -6.97
C LEU A 217 7.72 6.07 -6.61
N LYS A 218 7.83 7.17 -5.88
CA LYS A 218 6.73 8.08 -5.59
C LYS A 218 6.68 9.12 -6.71
N ILE A 219 5.60 9.10 -7.49
CA ILE A 219 5.45 10.00 -8.64
C ILE A 219 4.90 11.34 -8.17
N GLU A 220 5.59 12.41 -8.52
CA GLU A 220 5.17 13.79 -8.27
C GLU A 220 4.94 14.49 -9.60
N VAL A 221 3.65 14.80 -9.88
CA VAL A 221 3.26 15.44 -11.14
C VAL A 221 3.30 16.95 -10.95
N ALA A 222 4.18 17.62 -11.71
CA ALA A 222 4.26 19.08 -11.68
C ALA A 222 2.98 19.73 -12.21
N PRO A 223 2.48 20.79 -11.58
CA PRO A 223 1.33 21.53 -12.06
C PRO A 223 1.69 22.21 -13.41
N ARG A 224 0.73 22.19 -14.34
CA ARG A 224 0.85 22.92 -15.61
C ARG A 224 0.03 24.19 -15.54
N PRO A 225 0.60 25.39 -15.81
CA PRO A 225 -0.16 26.62 -15.86
C PRO A 225 -1.36 26.53 -16.83
N GLY A 226 -2.52 27.00 -16.40
CA GLY A 226 -3.75 26.96 -17.18
C GLY A 226 -4.53 25.66 -17.12
N PHE A 227 -3.95 24.58 -16.57
CA PHE A 227 -4.62 23.29 -16.39
C PHE A 227 -4.75 22.93 -14.92
N GLN A 228 -5.93 22.46 -14.52
CA GLN A 228 -6.16 21.84 -13.23
C GLN A 228 -6.63 20.41 -13.47
N ARG A 229 -6.10 19.45 -12.70
CA ARG A 229 -6.43 18.04 -12.82
C ARG A 229 -7.24 17.57 -11.61
N GLU A 230 -8.39 16.97 -11.86
CA GLU A 230 -9.20 16.31 -10.85
C GLU A 230 -9.48 14.86 -11.28
N GLY A 231 -8.77 13.94 -10.67
CA GLY A 231 -8.83 12.55 -11.08
C GLY A 231 -8.33 12.33 -12.51
N ASP A 232 -9.23 11.93 -13.42
CA ASP A 232 -8.95 11.76 -14.85
C ASP A 232 -9.50 12.95 -15.67
N ASP A 233 -10.24 13.86 -15.04
CA ASP A 233 -10.75 15.06 -15.68
C ASP A 233 -9.74 16.23 -15.60
N LEU A 234 -9.85 17.13 -16.57
CA LEU A 234 -9.07 18.35 -16.64
C LEU A 234 -9.98 19.57 -16.70
N THR A 235 -9.55 20.66 -16.10
CA THR A 235 -10.17 21.98 -16.26
C THR A 235 -9.18 22.93 -16.88
N VAL A 236 -9.63 23.72 -17.86
CA VAL A 236 -8.83 24.74 -18.52
C VAL A 236 -9.62 26.05 -18.61
N THR A 237 -8.93 27.18 -18.40
CA THR A 237 -9.53 28.49 -18.63
C THR A 237 -9.29 28.89 -20.08
N VAL A 238 -10.38 29.22 -20.78
CA VAL A 238 -10.36 29.59 -22.20
C VAL A 238 -10.65 31.08 -22.31
N PRO A 239 -9.68 31.89 -22.76
CA PRO A 239 -9.93 33.31 -23.04
C PRO A 239 -10.83 33.45 -24.26
N VAL A 240 -11.91 34.21 -24.10
CA VAL A 240 -12.89 34.49 -25.15
C VAL A 240 -13.07 36.03 -25.22
N ASP A 241 -12.91 36.62 -26.36
CA ASP A 241 -13.16 38.03 -26.52
C ASP A 241 -14.66 38.39 -26.31
N LEU A 242 -14.92 39.61 -25.89
CA LEU A 242 -16.25 40.09 -25.59
C LEU A 242 -17.22 39.88 -26.78
N TYR A 243 -16.77 40.15 -28.01
CA TYR A 243 -17.63 40.11 -29.19
C TYR A 243 -18.04 38.67 -29.50
N THR A 244 -17.10 37.70 -29.41
CA THR A 244 -17.39 36.28 -29.53
C THR A 244 -18.33 35.80 -28.43
N ALA A 245 -18.18 36.28 -27.20
CA ALA A 245 -19.10 35.91 -26.12
C ALA A 245 -20.53 36.45 -26.35
N LEU A 246 -20.69 37.67 -26.92
CA LEU A 246 -21.99 38.30 -27.20
C LEU A 246 -22.65 37.76 -28.47
N LEU A 247 -21.89 37.62 -29.56
CA LEU A 247 -22.42 37.33 -30.91
C LEU A 247 -22.31 35.85 -31.28
N GLY A 248 -21.58 35.06 -30.50
CA GLY A 248 -21.22 33.72 -30.85
C GLY A 248 -19.99 33.67 -31.76
N GLY A 249 -19.39 32.50 -31.85
CA GLY A 249 -18.19 32.29 -32.67
C GLY A 249 -17.50 30.99 -32.37
N GLN A 250 -16.26 30.88 -32.80
CA GLN A 250 -15.41 29.73 -32.55
C GLN A 250 -14.13 30.17 -31.88
N VAL A 251 -13.74 29.48 -30.82
CA VAL A 251 -12.46 29.69 -30.16
C VAL A 251 -11.62 28.39 -30.19
N GLN A 252 -10.32 28.55 -30.16
CA GLN A 252 -9.42 27.42 -30.10
C GLN A 252 -9.09 27.10 -28.65
N VAL A 253 -9.33 25.86 -28.25
CA VAL A 253 -9.00 25.34 -26.92
C VAL A 253 -7.80 24.43 -27.03
N SER A 254 -6.73 24.75 -26.35
CA SER A 254 -5.55 23.89 -26.25
C SER A 254 -5.84 22.73 -25.29
N THR A 255 -5.62 21.51 -25.73
CA THR A 255 -5.66 20.32 -24.88
C THR A 255 -4.23 19.82 -24.67
N LEU A 256 -4.04 18.68 -24.01
CA LEU A 256 -2.72 18.10 -23.83
C LEU A 256 -2.15 17.47 -25.09
N ASP A 257 -2.99 17.06 -26.02
CA ASP A 257 -2.59 16.37 -27.26
C ASP A 257 -2.77 17.20 -28.53
N ARG A 258 -3.76 18.07 -28.56
CA ARG A 258 -4.08 18.89 -29.75
C ARG A 258 -4.90 20.11 -29.40
N ALA A 259 -4.99 21.05 -30.31
CA ALA A 259 -5.96 22.12 -30.23
C ALA A 259 -7.30 21.68 -30.85
N VAL A 260 -8.42 22.03 -30.20
CA VAL A 260 -9.77 21.74 -30.68
C VAL A 260 -10.57 23.04 -30.82
N LYS A 261 -11.48 23.10 -31.80
CA LYS A 261 -12.40 24.23 -31.95
C LYS A 261 -13.61 24.04 -31.06
N LEU A 262 -13.90 25.04 -30.24
CA LEU A 262 -15.09 25.13 -29.39
C LEU A 262 -16.03 26.20 -29.96
N THR A 263 -17.26 25.82 -30.27
CA THR A 263 -18.29 26.78 -30.66
C THR A 263 -18.89 27.45 -29.43
N ILE A 264 -18.83 28.75 -29.39
CA ILE A 264 -19.40 29.60 -28.34
C ILE A 264 -20.76 30.12 -28.82
N PRO A 265 -21.86 29.75 -28.16
CA PRO A 265 -23.19 30.30 -28.48
C PRO A 265 -23.27 31.79 -28.18
N PRO A 266 -24.12 32.55 -28.91
CA PRO A 266 -24.38 33.95 -28.57
C PRO A 266 -24.88 34.11 -27.14
N GLY A 267 -24.42 35.18 -26.46
CA GLY A 267 -24.83 35.49 -25.08
C GLY A 267 -24.20 34.54 -24.04
N THR A 268 -23.05 33.92 -24.35
CA THR A 268 -22.33 33.09 -23.39
C THR A 268 -21.79 33.92 -22.21
N ALA A 269 -22.22 33.56 -21.01
CA ALA A 269 -21.79 34.26 -19.78
C ALA A 269 -20.32 33.92 -19.42
N ASN A 270 -19.66 34.88 -18.76
CA ASN A 270 -18.36 34.62 -18.14
C ASN A 270 -18.47 33.51 -17.08
N GLY A 271 -17.49 32.61 -17.03
CA GLY A 271 -17.50 31.43 -16.14
C GLY A 271 -18.33 30.25 -16.66
N LYS A 272 -18.96 30.35 -17.84
CA LYS A 272 -19.67 29.23 -18.45
C LYS A 272 -18.69 28.10 -18.71
N VAL A 273 -19.08 26.88 -18.32
CA VAL A 273 -18.27 25.68 -18.51
C VAL A 273 -18.81 24.84 -19.66
N PHE A 274 -17.94 24.46 -20.59
CA PHE A 274 -18.22 23.54 -21.68
C PHE A 274 -17.47 22.22 -21.43
N ARG A 275 -18.21 21.11 -21.47
CA ARG A 275 -17.65 19.77 -21.32
C ARG A 275 -17.22 19.23 -22.68
N LEU A 276 -15.95 18.97 -22.84
CA LEU A 276 -15.35 18.35 -24.02
C LEU A 276 -15.03 16.90 -23.70
N ARG A 277 -15.86 15.98 -24.16
CA ARG A 277 -15.80 14.57 -23.81
C ARG A 277 -14.53 13.90 -24.32
N GLY A 278 -13.91 13.05 -23.47
CA GLY A 278 -12.76 12.24 -23.81
C GLY A 278 -11.47 13.04 -24.08
N LEU A 279 -11.40 14.31 -23.66
CA LEU A 279 -10.21 15.15 -23.81
C LEU A 279 -9.46 15.41 -22.50
N GLY A 280 -9.80 14.68 -21.43
CA GLY A 280 -9.08 14.64 -20.16
C GLY A 280 -7.89 13.70 -20.16
N MET A 281 -7.43 13.32 -18.98
CA MET A 281 -6.32 12.39 -18.76
C MET A 281 -6.73 10.94 -19.08
N PRO A 282 -5.80 10.10 -19.54
CA PRO A 282 -6.04 8.67 -19.64
C PRO A 282 -6.22 8.05 -18.25
N ASN A 283 -7.06 7.00 -18.18
CA ASN A 283 -7.24 6.25 -16.96
C ASN A 283 -6.04 5.30 -16.75
N LEU A 284 -5.50 5.23 -15.54
CA LEU A 284 -4.31 4.41 -15.25
C LEU A 284 -4.54 2.90 -15.48
N ARG A 285 -5.74 2.39 -15.20
CA ARG A 285 -6.08 0.95 -15.36
C ARG A 285 -6.49 0.61 -16.78
N ASN A 286 -7.18 1.53 -17.46
CA ASN A 286 -7.61 1.39 -18.85
C ASN A 286 -7.23 2.65 -19.63
N PRO A 287 -6.00 2.73 -20.18
CA PRO A 287 -5.47 3.93 -20.82
C PRO A 287 -6.21 4.39 -22.10
N ASP A 288 -7.03 3.54 -22.67
CA ASP A 288 -7.88 3.87 -23.83
C ASP A 288 -9.12 4.67 -23.44
N GLN A 289 -9.51 4.60 -22.16
CA GLN A 289 -10.53 5.48 -21.59
C GLN A 289 -9.88 6.75 -21.06
N ARG A 290 -10.50 7.88 -21.42
CA ARG A 290 -10.05 9.21 -20.98
C ARG A 290 -11.17 9.91 -20.23
N GLY A 291 -10.81 10.71 -19.26
CA GLY A 291 -11.71 11.67 -18.63
C GLY A 291 -12.09 12.78 -19.59
N ASP A 292 -12.77 13.78 -19.08
CA ASP A 292 -13.27 14.91 -19.85
C ASP A 292 -12.44 16.18 -19.59
N LEU A 293 -12.53 17.13 -20.53
CA LEU A 293 -11.95 18.46 -20.36
C LEU A 293 -13.09 19.48 -20.15
N TYR A 294 -13.05 20.18 -19.05
CA TYR A 294 -13.97 21.25 -18.73
C TYR A 294 -13.34 22.60 -19.09
N ALA A 295 -13.86 23.20 -20.17
CA ALA A 295 -13.41 24.50 -20.68
C ALA A 295 -14.23 25.63 -20.04
N THR A 296 -13.63 26.37 -19.12
CA THR A 296 -14.28 27.51 -18.45
C THR A 296 -14.00 28.78 -19.23
N VAL A 297 -15.06 29.43 -19.69
CA VAL A 297 -14.96 30.68 -20.44
C VAL A 297 -14.49 31.81 -19.52
N HIS A 298 -13.47 32.52 -19.95
CA HIS A 298 -12.99 33.73 -19.34
C HIS A 298 -13.11 34.89 -20.35
N VAL A 299 -14.14 35.72 -20.22
CA VAL A 299 -14.40 36.83 -21.15
C VAL A 299 -13.36 37.90 -20.93
N GLN A 300 -12.62 38.23 -22.01
CA GLN A 300 -11.64 39.28 -22.04
C GLN A 300 -12.30 40.56 -22.58
N LEU A 301 -12.19 41.63 -21.83
CA LEU A 301 -12.61 42.96 -22.29
C LEU A 301 -11.53 43.54 -23.21
N PRO A 302 -11.92 44.24 -24.32
CA PRO A 302 -10.97 44.95 -25.14
C PRO A 302 -10.29 46.05 -24.31
N GLN A 303 -8.98 46.19 -24.50
CA GLN A 303 -8.19 47.25 -23.93
C GLN A 303 -7.94 48.30 -25.01
N ASP A 304 -7.68 49.54 -24.62
CA ASP A 304 -7.31 50.62 -25.54
C ASP A 304 -8.38 50.92 -26.61
N LEU A 305 -9.63 51.13 -26.16
CA LEU A 305 -10.74 51.51 -27.04
C LEU A 305 -10.44 52.83 -27.75
N SER A 306 -10.64 52.86 -29.07
CA SER A 306 -10.69 54.11 -29.81
C SER A 306 -11.89 54.94 -29.44
N GLN A 307 -11.84 56.25 -29.67
CA GLN A 307 -12.96 57.17 -29.37
C GLN A 307 -14.28 56.67 -30.00
N LYS A 308 -14.24 56.16 -31.21
CA LYS A 308 -15.41 55.64 -31.91
C LYS A 308 -15.95 54.37 -31.28
N GLU A 309 -15.09 53.49 -30.76
CA GLU A 309 -15.53 52.30 -30.03
C GLU A 309 -16.15 52.65 -28.69
N GLU A 310 -15.61 53.61 -27.98
CA GLU A 310 -16.21 54.11 -26.76
C GLU A 310 -17.62 54.69 -27.02
N GLU A 311 -17.82 55.49 -28.08
CA GLU A 311 -19.11 56.02 -28.49
C GLU A 311 -20.12 54.90 -28.76
N LEU A 312 -19.71 53.84 -29.49
CA LEU A 312 -20.57 52.70 -29.78
C LEU A 312 -20.94 51.91 -28.50
N VAL A 313 -20.00 51.69 -27.60
CA VAL A 313 -20.26 51.03 -26.32
C VAL A 313 -21.21 51.87 -25.46
N GLN A 314 -21.05 53.19 -25.46
CA GLN A 314 -21.99 54.11 -24.79
C GLN A 314 -23.41 54.03 -25.36
N GLN A 315 -23.56 54.05 -26.69
CA GLN A 315 -24.85 53.88 -27.35
C GLN A 315 -25.49 52.51 -26.99
N LEU A 316 -24.72 51.43 -26.99
CA LEU A 316 -25.21 50.12 -26.60
C LEU A 316 -25.70 50.08 -25.16
N ARG A 317 -24.96 50.71 -24.24
CA ARG A 317 -25.35 50.86 -22.84
C ARG A 317 -26.68 51.60 -22.70
N ASP A 318 -26.85 52.71 -23.39
CA ASP A 318 -28.05 53.55 -23.28
C ASP A 318 -29.29 52.86 -23.89
N MET A 319 -29.11 52.12 -24.99
CA MET A 319 -30.17 51.27 -25.55
C MET A 319 -30.62 50.17 -24.57
N ARG A 320 -29.68 49.60 -23.79
CA ARG A 320 -29.99 48.60 -22.76
C ARG A 320 -30.79 49.19 -21.61
N LYS A 321 -30.39 50.37 -21.09
CA LYS A 321 -31.10 51.08 -20.02
C LYS A 321 -32.54 51.39 -20.40
N SER A 322 -32.76 51.83 -21.64
CA SER A 322 -34.11 52.12 -22.14
C SER A 322 -35.02 50.91 -22.20
N ARG A 323 -34.45 49.74 -22.47
CA ARG A 323 -35.17 48.48 -22.49
C ARG A 323 -35.54 47.92 -21.11
N GLU A 324 -34.71 48.17 -20.10
CA GLU A 324 -34.94 47.77 -18.70
C GLU A 324 -35.95 48.68 -17.99
N ALA A 325 -36.18 49.90 -18.52
CA ALA A 325 -37.13 50.89 -17.99
C ALA A 325 -38.53 50.79 -18.62
N SER A 326 -38.73 49.95 -19.64
CA SER A 326 -39.98 49.67 -20.33
C SER A 326 -40.56 48.33 -19.95
#